data_1689a4a725dc551bb61510e11b411487
#
_entry.id   1689a4a725dc551bb61510e11b411487
#
_cell.length_a   1.000
_cell.length_b   1.000
_cell.length_c   1.000
_cell.angle_alpha   90.00
_cell.angle_beta   90.00
_cell.angle_gamma   90.00
#
_symmetry.space_group_name_H-M   'P 1'
#
loop_
_entity.id
_entity.type
_entity.pdbx_description
1 polymer ?
#
loop_
_entity_poly.entity_id
_entity_poly.type
_entity_poly.pdbx_seq_one_letter_code
_entity_poly.pdbx_strand_id
1 'polypeptide(L)'
;MFERFTERARQVVVLAQDEARALGHNYIGTEHILLGLLREEEGLAARVLEGFDITVEEVRAQVKRQVGQGNEESVTGQIPFTPRAKKVLELALREALSLKHSYIGSEHILLGLVRENEGVAARILLEFDADAEKIRGAVLGMVGGTPPGEPVLLGSSGESQRRPARGPFARRAPSLLLGWALGTFSLGVGILIGWAIWGL
;
A
#
# COMPACT_ATOMS: atom_id res chain seq x y z
N MET A 1 3.52 5.55 -25.78
CA MET A 1 3.86 5.42 -24.36
C MET A 1 2.94 4.39 -23.65
N PHE A 2 1.63 4.44 -23.88
CA PHE A 2 0.65 3.57 -23.22
C PHE A 2 0.55 2.13 -23.75
N GLU A 3 1.25 1.79 -24.81
CA GLU A 3 1.22 0.44 -25.42
C GLU A 3 1.70 -0.66 -24.47
N ARG A 4 2.61 -0.34 -23.57
CA ARG A 4 3.15 -1.28 -22.59
C ARG A 4 2.38 -1.30 -21.27
N PHE A 5 1.39 -0.42 -21.10
CA PHE A 5 0.58 -0.42 -19.90
C PHE A 5 -0.37 -1.61 -19.85
N THR A 6 -0.44 -2.26 -18.70
CA THR A 6 -1.50 -3.23 -18.43
C THR A 6 -2.86 -2.51 -18.44
N GLU A 7 -3.93 -3.27 -18.54
CA GLU A 7 -5.28 -2.70 -18.48
C GLU A 7 -5.51 -1.94 -17.16
N ARG A 8 -5.06 -2.49 -16.06
CA ARG A 8 -5.12 -1.83 -14.74
C ARG A 8 -4.32 -0.53 -14.69
N ALA A 9 -3.12 -0.51 -15.28
CA ALA A 9 -2.34 0.73 -15.35
C ALA A 9 -3.00 1.79 -16.23
N ARG A 10 -3.72 1.41 -17.29
CA ARG A 10 -4.56 2.34 -18.07
C ARG A 10 -5.72 2.85 -17.25
N GLN A 11 -6.37 1.97 -16.48
CA GLN A 11 -7.47 2.34 -15.60
C GLN A 11 -7.03 3.37 -14.55
N VAL A 12 -5.83 3.23 -13.97
CA VAL A 12 -5.26 4.25 -13.07
C VAL A 12 -5.24 5.63 -13.72
N VAL A 13 -4.85 5.72 -14.99
CA VAL A 13 -4.80 7.01 -15.72
C VAL A 13 -6.21 7.57 -15.93
N VAL A 14 -7.18 6.73 -16.25
CA VAL A 14 -8.58 7.14 -16.40
C VAL A 14 -9.13 7.64 -15.07
N LEU A 15 -8.92 6.89 -13.99
CA LEU A 15 -9.35 7.26 -12.64
C LEU A 15 -8.67 8.54 -12.15
N ALA A 16 -7.39 8.75 -12.48
CA ALA A 16 -6.68 10.00 -12.17
C ALA A 16 -7.32 11.21 -12.88
N GLN A 17 -7.77 11.04 -14.14
CA GLN A 17 -8.48 12.08 -14.85
C GLN A 17 -9.86 12.39 -14.24
N ASP A 18 -10.56 11.34 -13.79
CA ASP A 18 -11.86 11.51 -13.13
C ASP A 18 -11.72 12.22 -11.78
N GLU A 19 -10.67 11.93 -11.00
CA GLU A 19 -10.38 12.66 -9.76
C GLU A 19 -10.02 14.12 -10.01
N ALA A 20 -9.24 14.40 -11.06
CA ALA A 20 -8.94 15.79 -11.44
C ALA A 20 -10.22 16.57 -11.76
N ARG A 21 -11.14 15.95 -12.54
CA ARG A 21 -12.45 16.55 -12.82
C ARG A 21 -13.30 16.75 -11.57
N ALA A 22 -13.37 15.75 -10.71
CA ALA A 22 -14.15 15.80 -9.47
C ALA A 22 -13.64 16.88 -8.50
N LEU A 23 -12.34 17.19 -8.56
CA LEU A 23 -11.71 18.26 -7.80
C LEU A 23 -11.76 19.63 -8.50
N GLY A 24 -12.30 19.71 -9.72
CA GLY A 24 -12.37 20.95 -10.52
C GLY A 24 -11.01 21.39 -11.07
N HIS A 25 -10.05 20.47 -11.22
CA HIS A 25 -8.72 20.78 -11.73
C HIS A 25 -8.64 20.54 -13.25
N ASN A 26 -8.06 21.49 -13.98
CA ASN A 26 -7.84 21.42 -15.42
C ASN A 26 -6.50 20.79 -15.83
N TYR A 27 -5.87 20.05 -14.91
CA TYR A 27 -4.63 19.33 -15.11
C TYR A 27 -4.65 18.00 -14.33
N ILE A 28 -3.83 17.04 -14.77
CA ILE A 28 -3.56 15.79 -14.05
C ILE A 28 -2.20 15.93 -13.39
N GLY A 29 -2.18 16.12 -12.06
CA GLY A 29 -0.99 16.18 -11.24
C GLY A 29 -0.61 14.81 -10.65
N THR A 30 0.48 14.77 -9.88
CA THR A 30 0.93 13.57 -9.18
C THR A 30 -0.09 13.09 -8.15
N GLU A 31 -0.78 14.01 -7.48
CA GLU A 31 -1.87 13.76 -6.52
C GLU A 31 -3.04 13.02 -7.15
N HIS A 32 -3.39 13.36 -8.39
CA HIS A 32 -4.46 12.66 -9.12
C HIS A 32 -4.04 11.24 -9.52
N ILE A 33 -2.75 11.05 -9.87
CA ILE A 33 -2.21 9.71 -10.11
C ILE A 33 -2.27 8.86 -8.83
N LEU A 34 -1.94 9.42 -7.67
CA LEU A 34 -2.06 8.73 -6.38
C LEU A 34 -3.50 8.31 -6.09
N LEU A 35 -4.47 9.22 -6.31
CA LEU A 35 -5.89 8.91 -6.17
C LEU A 35 -6.34 7.83 -7.16
N GLY A 36 -5.85 7.87 -8.40
CA GLY A 36 -6.12 6.84 -9.41
C GLY A 36 -5.59 5.46 -9.01
N LEU A 37 -4.39 5.41 -8.39
CA LEU A 37 -3.81 4.16 -7.88
C LEU A 37 -4.63 3.56 -6.73
N LEU A 38 -5.15 4.39 -5.84
CA LEU A 38 -5.99 3.96 -4.72
C LEU A 38 -7.37 3.46 -5.20
N ARG A 39 -7.95 4.10 -6.22
CA ARG A 39 -9.26 3.74 -6.78
C ARG A 39 -9.22 2.49 -7.66
N GLU A 40 -8.07 2.11 -8.15
CA GLU A 40 -7.87 0.85 -8.87
C GLU A 40 -7.62 -0.27 -7.83
N GLU A 41 -8.66 -0.62 -7.07
CA GLU A 41 -8.65 -1.45 -5.85
C GLU A 41 -8.04 -2.84 -6.02
N GLU A 42 -8.08 -3.42 -7.21
CA GLU A 42 -7.55 -4.76 -7.47
C GLU A 42 -6.04 -4.77 -7.79
N GLY A 43 -5.43 -3.62 -7.96
CA GLY A 43 -4.02 -3.46 -8.30
C GLY A 43 -3.07 -3.74 -7.15
N LEU A 44 -1.83 -4.10 -7.51
CA LEU A 44 -0.79 -4.29 -6.52
C LEU A 44 -0.49 -2.98 -5.77
N ALA A 45 -0.55 -1.85 -6.46
CA ALA A 45 -0.33 -0.54 -5.86
C ALA A 45 -1.37 -0.22 -4.77
N ALA A 46 -2.66 -0.47 -5.03
CA ALA A 46 -3.72 -0.24 -4.05
C ALA A 46 -3.49 -1.07 -2.78
N ARG A 47 -3.17 -2.36 -2.94
CA ARG A 47 -2.88 -3.24 -1.80
C ARG A 47 -1.64 -2.81 -1.00
N VAL A 48 -0.61 -2.27 -1.67
CA VAL A 48 0.55 -1.71 -0.97
C VAL A 48 0.12 -0.49 -0.16
N LEU A 49 -0.63 0.44 -0.75
CA LEU A 49 -1.09 1.66 -0.08
C LEU A 49 -2.06 1.36 1.07
N GLU A 50 -2.95 0.37 0.91
CA GLU A 50 -3.81 -0.15 1.97
C GLU A 50 -3.00 -0.68 3.16
N GLY A 51 -1.87 -1.34 2.90
CA GLY A 51 -0.94 -1.81 3.95
C GLY A 51 -0.30 -0.69 4.78
N PHE A 52 -0.40 0.56 4.34
CA PHE A 52 -0.03 1.78 5.09
C PHE A 52 -1.25 2.53 5.64
N ASP A 53 -2.43 1.91 5.65
CA ASP A 53 -3.70 2.52 6.06
C ASP A 53 -4.07 3.80 5.28
N ILE A 54 -3.62 3.90 4.02
CA ILE A 54 -3.87 5.07 3.17
C ILE A 54 -5.17 4.85 2.39
N THR A 55 -6.16 5.69 2.65
CA THR A 55 -7.48 5.62 2.01
C THR A 55 -7.67 6.73 0.96
N VAL A 56 -8.57 6.49 0.01
CA VAL A 56 -8.94 7.48 -1.03
C VAL A 56 -9.47 8.77 -0.39
N GLU A 57 -10.30 8.63 0.65
CA GLU A 57 -10.97 9.74 1.34
C GLU A 57 -9.95 10.65 2.03
N GLU A 58 -8.98 10.06 2.73
CA GLU A 58 -7.93 10.80 3.43
C GLU A 58 -7.01 11.51 2.45
N VAL A 59 -6.58 10.83 1.38
CA VAL A 59 -5.77 11.45 0.33
C VAL A 59 -6.53 12.58 -0.36
N ARG A 60 -7.82 12.40 -0.63
CA ARG A 60 -8.66 13.44 -1.22
C ARG A 60 -8.79 14.66 -0.30
N ALA A 61 -8.91 14.44 1.02
CA ALA A 61 -8.90 15.51 2.02
C ALA A 61 -7.55 16.24 2.05
N GLN A 62 -6.43 15.51 1.94
CA GLN A 62 -5.09 16.09 1.88
C GLN A 62 -4.89 16.93 0.60
N VAL A 63 -5.33 16.42 -0.56
CA VAL A 63 -5.26 17.17 -1.81
C VAL A 63 -6.02 18.50 -1.70
N LYS A 64 -7.25 18.47 -1.16
CA LYS A 64 -8.03 19.70 -0.93
C LYS A 64 -7.33 20.68 0.01
N ARG A 65 -6.61 20.22 1.03
CA ARG A 65 -5.85 21.07 1.97
C ARG A 65 -4.60 21.68 1.32
N GLN A 66 -3.85 20.89 0.54
CA GLN A 66 -2.55 21.31 0.00
C GLN A 66 -2.66 22.08 -1.31
N VAL A 67 -3.60 21.71 -2.17
CA VAL A 67 -3.78 22.25 -3.53
C VAL A 67 -5.01 23.13 -3.62
N GLY A 68 -6.02 22.84 -2.81
CA GLY A 68 -7.32 23.48 -2.90
C GLY A 68 -8.29 22.72 -3.81
N GLN A 69 -9.46 23.26 -3.98
CA GLN A 69 -10.45 22.81 -4.94
C GLN A 69 -10.46 23.81 -6.12
N GLY A 70 -10.45 23.30 -7.33
CA GLY A 70 -10.53 24.14 -8.53
C GLY A 70 -11.91 24.80 -8.66
N ASN A 71 -11.96 25.90 -9.40
CA ASN A 71 -13.19 26.68 -9.62
C ASN A 71 -13.89 26.30 -10.93
N GLU A 72 -13.41 25.28 -11.64
CA GLU A 72 -13.97 24.94 -12.93
C GLU A 72 -15.20 24.05 -12.76
N GLU A 73 -16.38 24.63 -12.98
CA GLU A 73 -17.69 23.97 -12.88
C GLU A 73 -17.87 22.80 -13.87
N SER A 74 -17.08 22.74 -14.92
CA SER A 74 -17.01 21.57 -15.81
C SER A 74 -15.73 21.60 -16.64
N VAL A 75 -14.76 20.77 -16.25
CA VAL A 75 -13.60 20.48 -17.10
C VAL A 75 -14.04 19.54 -18.22
N THR A 76 -14.36 20.12 -19.40
CA THR A 76 -14.73 19.35 -20.58
C THR A 76 -13.50 19.05 -21.44
N GLY A 77 -13.43 17.82 -21.99
CA GLY A 77 -12.35 17.44 -22.89
C GLY A 77 -11.19 16.71 -22.22
N GLN A 78 -10.07 16.66 -22.92
CA GLN A 78 -8.87 15.95 -22.49
C GLN A 78 -8.04 16.86 -21.58
N ILE A 79 -7.82 16.40 -20.34
CA ILE A 79 -7.07 17.16 -19.34
C ILE A 79 -5.58 16.84 -19.51
N PRO A 80 -4.68 17.87 -19.58
CA PRO A 80 -3.26 17.65 -19.76
C PRO A 80 -2.57 17.19 -18.46
N PHE A 81 -1.55 16.36 -18.61
CA PHE A 81 -0.67 16.01 -17.51
C PHE A 81 0.30 17.15 -17.19
N THR A 82 0.53 17.40 -15.91
CA THR A 82 1.63 18.27 -15.48
C THR A 82 2.99 17.69 -15.88
N PRO A 83 4.05 18.50 -15.98
CA PRO A 83 5.39 18.01 -16.23
C PRO A 83 5.85 16.92 -15.24
N ARG A 84 5.50 17.08 -13.94
CA ARG A 84 5.82 16.08 -12.90
C ARG A 84 5.04 14.80 -13.10
N ALA A 85 3.75 14.87 -13.42
CA ALA A 85 2.94 13.68 -13.71
C ALA A 85 3.48 12.91 -14.93
N LYS A 86 3.93 13.60 -15.98
CA LYS A 86 4.62 12.98 -17.11
C LYS A 86 5.91 12.29 -16.67
N LYS A 87 6.70 12.94 -15.81
CA LYS A 87 7.93 12.37 -15.25
C LYS A 87 7.65 11.09 -14.44
N VAL A 88 6.55 11.04 -13.67
CA VAL A 88 6.11 9.82 -12.96
C VAL A 88 5.92 8.66 -13.95
N LEU A 89 5.21 8.88 -15.06
CA LEU A 89 4.98 7.84 -16.06
C LEU A 89 6.27 7.39 -16.78
N GLU A 90 7.20 8.31 -17.00
CA GLU A 90 8.54 7.98 -17.53
C GLU A 90 9.35 7.16 -16.51
N LEU A 91 9.29 7.52 -15.24
CA LEU A 91 9.94 6.79 -14.16
C LEU A 91 9.33 5.40 -13.98
N ALA A 92 8.00 5.26 -14.12
CA ALA A 92 7.32 3.96 -14.11
C ALA A 92 7.87 3.02 -15.19
N LEU A 93 8.13 3.50 -16.40
CA LEU A 93 8.79 2.73 -17.44
C LEU A 93 10.21 2.29 -17.02
N ARG A 94 10.98 3.19 -16.40
CA ARG A 94 12.35 2.86 -15.93
C ARG A 94 12.32 1.82 -14.82
N GLU A 95 11.34 1.91 -13.89
CA GLU A 95 11.16 0.91 -12.83
C GLU A 95 10.78 -0.46 -13.42
N ALA A 96 9.86 -0.53 -14.38
CA ALA A 96 9.51 -1.77 -15.06
C ALA A 96 10.75 -2.42 -15.74
N LEU A 97 11.55 -1.62 -16.44
CA LEU A 97 12.78 -2.10 -17.07
C LEU A 97 13.81 -2.59 -16.04
N SER A 98 13.96 -1.88 -14.90
CA SER A 98 14.87 -2.27 -13.83
C SER A 98 14.47 -3.60 -13.18
N LEU A 99 13.17 -3.88 -13.11
CA LEU A 99 12.59 -5.14 -12.64
C LEU A 99 12.54 -6.22 -13.72
N LYS A 100 13.04 -5.91 -14.93
CA LYS A 100 13.02 -6.82 -16.11
C LYS A 100 11.61 -7.20 -16.56
N HIS A 101 10.63 -6.33 -16.30
CA HIS A 101 9.26 -6.52 -16.76
C HIS A 101 9.09 -5.92 -18.16
N SER A 102 8.36 -6.63 -19.03
CA SER A 102 8.01 -6.16 -20.37
C SER A 102 6.77 -5.26 -20.41
N TYR A 103 6.06 -5.15 -19.29
CA TYR A 103 4.83 -4.40 -19.11
C TYR A 103 4.98 -3.33 -18.00
N ILE A 104 4.07 -2.37 -17.99
CA ILE A 104 3.96 -1.36 -16.94
C ILE A 104 2.64 -1.59 -16.20
N GLY A 105 2.71 -2.09 -14.95
CA GLY A 105 1.57 -2.27 -14.05
C GLY A 105 1.39 -1.09 -13.10
N SER A 106 0.36 -1.15 -12.25
CA SER A 106 0.09 -0.14 -11.22
C SER A 106 1.24 -0.01 -10.23
N GLU A 107 1.92 -1.12 -9.90
CA GLU A 107 3.11 -1.16 -9.06
C GLU A 107 4.26 -0.30 -9.60
N HIS A 108 4.45 -0.31 -10.92
CA HIS A 108 5.50 0.50 -11.55
C HIS A 108 5.14 1.98 -11.53
N ILE A 109 3.85 2.32 -11.68
CA ILE A 109 3.37 3.70 -11.55
C ILE A 109 3.60 4.20 -10.12
N LEU A 110 3.29 3.38 -9.10
CA LEU A 110 3.56 3.71 -7.70
C LEU A 110 5.06 3.93 -7.45
N LEU A 111 5.93 3.03 -7.94
CA LEU A 111 7.39 3.20 -7.84
C LEU A 111 7.87 4.47 -8.55
N GLY A 112 7.32 4.79 -9.72
CA GLY A 112 7.62 6.03 -10.44
C GLY A 112 7.20 7.27 -9.65
N LEU A 113 6.04 7.19 -8.97
CA LEU A 113 5.48 8.28 -8.16
C LEU A 113 6.39 8.59 -6.95
N VAL A 114 6.80 7.58 -6.20
CA VAL A 114 7.67 7.78 -5.03
C VAL A 114 9.08 8.19 -5.44
N ARG A 115 9.54 7.78 -6.60
CA ARG A 115 10.85 8.16 -7.14
C ARG A 115 10.90 9.62 -7.64
N GLU A 116 9.76 10.16 -8.09
CA GLU A 116 9.65 11.58 -8.48
C GLU A 116 9.87 12.50 -7.29
N ASN A 117 9.42 12.13 -6.12
CA ASN A 117 9.62 12.63 -4.75
C ASN A 117 9.42 14.13 -4.48
N GLU A 118 9.16 14.97 -5.47
CA GLU A 118 8.97 16.42 -5.32
C GLU A 118 7.51 16.87 -5.54
N GLY A 119 6.65 15.96 -6.00
CA GLY A 119 5.24 16.21 -6.28
C GLY A 119 4.37 16.28 -5.02
N VAL A 120 3.12 16.69 -5.21
CA VAL A 120 2.12 16.73 -4.14
C VAL A 120 1.89 15.33 -3.57
N ALA A 121 1.84 14.31 -4.42
CA ALA A 121 1.68 12.92 -3.98
C ALA A 121 2.77 12.48 -3.01
N ALA A 122 4.04 12.80 -3.29
CA ALA A 122 5.15 12.42 -2.41
C ALA A 122 5.01 13.08 -1.02
N ARG A 123 4.59 14.35 -0.97
CA ARG A 123 4.33 15.04 0.31
C ARG A 123 3.19 14.41 1.08
N ILE A 124 2.11 14.04 0.38
CA ILE A 124 0.98 13.35 1.01
C ILE A 124 1.41 11.99 1.58
N LEU A 125 2.16 11.19 0.81
CA LEU A 125 2.65 9.89 1.27
C LEU A 125 3.53 10.01 2.53
N LEU A 126 4.35 11.06 2.62
CA LEU A 126 5.17 11.31 3.81
C LEU A 126 4.32 11.63 5.05
N GLU A 127 3.15 12.25 4.91
CA GLU A 127 2.23 12.49 6.04
C GLU A 127 1.65 11.19 6.62
N PHE A 128 1.62 10.11 5.81
CA PHE A 128 1.24 8.76 6.23
C PHE A 128 2.43 7.89 6.63
N ASP A 129 3.60 8.48 6.83
CA ASP A 129 4.86 7.74 7.11
C ASP A 129 5.21 6.67 6.03
N ALA A 130 4.65 6.82 4.84
CA ALA A 130 4.85 5.96 3.67
C ALA A 130 5.93 6.56 2.76
N ASP A 131 7.18 6.51 3.21
CA ASP A 131 8.31 6.99 2.44
C ASP A 131 8.66 6.06 1.25
N ALA A 132 9.53 6.57 0.36
CA ALA A 132 9.88 5.87 -0.87
C ALA A 132 10.53 4.50 -0.61
N GLU A 133 11.34 4.35 0.43
CA GLU A 133 12.03 3.10 0.75
C GLU A 133 11.04 2.05 1.28
N LYS A 134 10.11 2.44 2.16
CA LYS A 134 9.06 1.58 2.68
C LYS A 134 8.14 1.09 1.58
N ILE A 135 7.65 2.01 0.72
CA ILE A 135 6.79 1.65 -0.41
C ILE A 135 7.54 0.73 -1.39
N ARG A 136 8.80 1.05 -1.71
CA ARG A 136 9.62 0.20 -2.58
C ARG A 136 9.80 -1.19 -2.01
N GLY A 137 10.11 -1.30 -0.71
CA GLY A 137 10.23 -2.57 0.00
C GLY A 137 8.94 -3.39 -0.07
N ALA A 138 7.80 -2.77 0.19
CA ALA A 138 6.49 -3.43 0.12
C ALA A 138 6.15 -3.90 -1.30
N VAL A 139 6.38 -3.07 -2.33
CA VAL A 139 6.18 -3.47 -3.74
C VAL A 139 7.05 -4.66 -4.10
N LEU A 140 8.37 -4.59 -3.81
CA LEU A 140 9.30 -5.67 -4.13
C LEU A 140 8.96 -6.96 -3.37
N GLY A 141 8.52 -6.87 -2.13
CA GLY A 141 8.02 -8.00 -1.36
C GLY A 141 6.83 -8.69 -2.03
N MET A 142 5.85 -7.92 -2.50
CA MET A 142 4.69 -8.47 -3.20
C MET A 142 5.01 -9.03 -4.58
N VAL A 143 5.87 -8.36 -5.35
CA VAL A 143 6.30 -8.82 -6.69
C VAL A 143 7.19 -10.07 -6.59
N GLY A 144 8.05 -10.15 -5.57
CA GLY A 144 8.92 -11.30 -5.30
C GLY A 144 8.25 -12.48 -4.60
N GLY A 145 6.96 -12.38 -4.27
CA GLY A 145 6.22 -13.41 -3.55
C GLY A 145 6.52 -13.49 -2.05
N THR A 146 7.20 -12.51 -1.48
CA THR A 146 7.42 -12.41 -0.03
C THR A 146 6.37 -11.46 0.56
N PRO A 147 5.55 -11.89 1.54
CA PRO A 147 4.55 -11.02 2.15
C PRO A 147 5.22 -9.82 2.84
N PRO A 148 4.61 -8.61 2.78
CA PRO A 148 5.13 -7.44 3.49
C PRO A 148 5.00 -7.68 5.00
N GLY A 149 6.12 -7.59 5.72
CA GLY A 149 6.12 -7.65 7.19
C GLY A 149 7.24 -8.43 7.84
N GLU A 150 8.06 -9.18 7.11
CA GLU A 150 9.28 -9.73 7.72
C GLU A 150 10.47 -8.80 7.45
N PRO A 151 11.19 -8.36 8.50
CA PRO A 151 12.45 -7.65 8.30
C PRO A 151 13.41 -8.58 7.55
N VAL A 152 13.87 -8.16 6.39
CA VAL A 152 14.96 -8.83 5.68
C VAL A 152 16.20 -8.72 6.55
N LEU A 153 16.43 -9.73 7.37
CA LEU A 153 17.72 -9.93 8.01
C LEU A 153 18.71 -10.17 6.86
N LEU A 154 19.47 -9.14 6.53
CA LEU A 154 20.66 -9.26 5.69
C LEU A 154 21.54 -10.34 6.31
N GLY A 155 21.43 -11.55 5.77
CA GLY A 155 22.14 -12.70 6.23
C GLY A 155 23.63 -12.46 6.19
N SER A 156 24.24 -12.54 7.35
CA SER A 156 25.67 -12.75 7.50
C SER A 156 26.05 -14.04 6.77
N SER A 157 27.05 -13.88 5.93
CA SER A 157 27.74 -14.91 5.16
C SER A 157 28.11 -16.14 6.00
N GLY A 158 27.80 -17.32 5.43
CA GLY A 158 28.67 -18.47 5.46
C GLY A 158 28.97 -19.10 6.81
N GLU A 159 28.24 -20.17 7.14
CA GLU A 159 28.87 -21.28 7.84
C GLU A 159 28.27 -22.59 7.40
N SER A 160 29.08 -23.27 6.59
CA SER A 160 28.93 -24.64 6.18
C SER A 160 28.97 -25.52 7.43
N GLN A 161 27.82 -26.00 7.92
CA GLN A 161 27.80 -27.06 8.90
C GLN A 161 27.43 -28.40 8.26
N ARG A 162 28.47 -29.22 8.19
CA ARG A 162 28.48 -30.61 7.86
C ARG A 162 27.44 -31.41 8.66
N ARG A 163 26.64 -32.20 7.98
CA ARG A 163 25.85 -33.27 8.56
C ARG A 163 26.75 -34.32 9.21
N PRO A 164 26.52 -34.77 10.42
CA PRO A 164 26.97 -36.08 10.85
C PRO A 164 25.90 -37.13 10.57
N ALA A 165 26.42 -38.29 10.20
CA ALA A 165 25.69 -39.47 9.77
C ALA A 165 24.93 -40.17 10.89
N ARG A 166 23.94 -40.90 10.44
CA ARG A 166 23.11 -41.91 11.10
C ARG A 166 23.83 -42.78 12.16
N GLY A 167 23.12 -42.98 13.28
CA GLY A 167 23.26 -44.17 14.13
C GLY A 167 21.88 -44.59 14.66
N PRO A 168 21.56 -45.88 14.71
CA PRO A 168 20.22 -46.37 15.01
C PRO A 168 20.06 -46.84 16.47
N PHE A 169 18.78 -47.00 16.86
CA PHE A 169 18.28 -47.69 18.06
C PHE A 169 18.29 -46.93 19.40
N ALA A 170 17.08 -46.59 19.89
CA ALA A 170 16.54 -47.27 21.08
C ALA A 170 15.07 -46.90 21.31
N ARG A 171 14.26 -47.93 21.33
CA ARG A 171 12.88 -47.91 21.83
C ARG A 171 12.89 -47.64 23.35
N ARG A 172 11.91 -46.90 23.84
CA ARG A 172 11.10 -47.20 25.03
C ARG A 172 10.07 -46.11 25.30
N ALA A 173 8.81 -46.51 25.30
CA ALA A 173 7.70 -45.90 26.03
C ALA A 173 7.52 -46.69 27.34
N PRO A 174 6.53 -46.42 28.23
CA PRO A 174 5.77 -45.21 28.55
C PRO A 174 5.72 -44.89 30.06
N SER A 175 5.18 -43.77 30.47
CA SER A 175 4.55 -43.61 31.80
C SER A 175 3.74 -42.28 31.75
N LEU A 176 2.45 -42.35 31.66
CA LEU A 176 1.35 -42.29 32.64
C LEU A 176 1.71 -41.57 33.94
N LEU A 177 0.96 -40.53 34.25
CA LEU A 177 0.31 -40.10 35.48
C LEU A 177 0.00 -38.60 35.36
N LEU A 178 -1.29 -38.23 35.25
CA LEU A 178 -2.25 -37.89 36.30
C LEU A 178 -1.89 -36.63 37.11
N GLY A 179 -2.81 -35.68 37.10
CA GLY A 179 -2.95 -34.56 38.02
C GLY A 179 -3.76 -33.44 37.38
N TRP A 180 -5.04 -33.41 37.40
CA TRP A 180 -6.08 -32.99 38.34
C TRP A 180 -5.77 -31.66 39.01
N ALA A 181 -6.59 -30.65 38.70
CA ALA A 181 -7.31 -29.73 39.59
C ALA A 181 -7.79 -28.55 38.74
N LEU A 182 -9.04 -28.42 38.40
CA LEU A 182 -10.15 -27.81 39.13
C LEU A 182 -9.80 -26.47 39.76
N GLY A 183 -10.38 -25.41 39.18
CA GLY A 183 -10.45 -24.08 39.72
C GLY A 183 -11.61 -23.34 39.09
N THR A 184 -12.76 -23.58 39.67
CA THR A 184 -14.05 -22.96 39.38
C THR A 184 -14.19 -21.56 39.95
N PHE A 185 -15.14 -20.81 39.36
CA PHE A 185 -15.87 -19.68 39.91
C PHE A 185 -15.22 -18.30 39.93
N SER A 186 -15.81 -17.37 39.23
CA SER A 186 -16.76 -16.40 39.85
C SER A 186 -17.51 -15.61 38.78
N LEU A 187 -18.82 -15.79 38.83
CA LEU A 187 -19.84 -14.91 38.31
C LEU A 187 -19.94 -13.69 39.24
N GLY A 188 -20.13 -12.52 38.66
CA GLY A 188 -20.54 -11.30 39.36
C GLY A 188 -20.84 -10.23 38.33
N VAL A 189 -22.04 -10.18 37.82
CA VAL A 189 -23.19 -9.35 38.18
C VAL A 189 -22.80 -7.89 38.46
N GLY A 190 -23.20 -7.03 37.55
CA GLY A 190 -23.14 -5.59 37.68
C GLY A 190 -23.98 -4.92 36.60
N ILE A 191 -25.27 -5.16 36.68
CA ILE A 191 -26.33 -4.44 35.94
C ILE A 191 -26.65 -3.15 36.71
N LEU A 192 -27.00 -2.13 35.93
CA LEU A 192 -27.80 -0.95 36.26
C LEU A 192 -27.09 0.32 36.73
N ILE A 193 -27.67 1.33 36.14
CA ILE A 193 -27.84 2.75 36.52
C ILE A 193 -27.02 3.64 35.57
N GLY A 194 -27.63 4.53 34.82
CA GLY A 194 -28.94 5.06 34.84
C GLY A 194 -29.15 6.07 33.73
N TRP A 195 -30.29 6.02 33.25
CA TRP A 195 -30.98 7.05 32.55
C TRP A 195 -31.12 8.32 33.44
N ALA A 196 -31.08 9.43 32.80
CA ALA A 196 -31.55 10.78 33.15
C ALA A 196 -30.36 11.75 33.14
N ILE A 197 -30.43 12.70 32.28
CA ILE A 197 -31.10 14.00 32.30
C ILE A 197 -30.93 14.54 30.87
N TRP A 198 -31.87 14.59 30.26
CA TRP A 198 -32.82 15.39 29.53
C TRP A 198 -33.15 16.70 30.23
N GLY A 199 -32.99 17.83 29.51
CA GLY A 199 -33.75 19.04 29.78
C GLY A 199 -32.90 20.24 30.23
N LEU A 200 -32.52 21.08 29.34
CA LEU A 200 -32.89 22.51 29.24
C LEU A 200 -32.18 23.12 28.06
#